data_aa65b18be45626b5e011cb360c1b5973
#
_entry.id   aa65b18be45626b5e011cb360c1b5973
#
_cell.length_a   1.000
_cell.length_b   1.000
_cell.length_c   1.000
_cell.angle_alpha   90.00
_cell.angle_beta   90.00
_cell.angle_gamma   90.00
#
_symmetry.space_group_name_H-M   'P 1'
#
loop_
_entity.id
_entity.type
_entity.pdbx_description
1 polymer ?
#
loop_
_entity_poly.entity_id
_entity_poly.type
_entity_poly.pdbx_seq_one_letter_code
_entity_poly.pdbx_strand_id
1 'polypeptide(L)'
;LMKTGLFNKVTMTIQPENSDNPNVRDLLVEVDESQTGSLNFGLMAGSDSGLIGNISLSQRNFDVADWPESWSEFWQRKAFVGAGQQFSMEFQPGDEVFNYGASLTDPRFLDSDYSLGGSVGWMSRDYNDYRQETLYSKVSVGRKFGDIWYGRLSLSADRIKLTHFDDNVPVEIFNDQGPSTINSLGISVSRTTLAPYTRPTEGSRINMSIDQYGVPSGDYTFTKTYISTTSYFAIDRDFLHRTYALRLDSKIGYIFGGESPTFEKFYLGGRSFRGFDYRSISPKGTPRVAGGDPDVSIGGDWEFYLGAQYEFPVLDKFISMVVFCDSGTVVDKPSFDEYRVSVGTGIRLYIPQLGQAPLAFDFGFPIVKEETDKKKI
;
A
#
# COMPACT_ATOMS: atom_id res chain seq x y z
N LEU A 1 7.95 -6.25 -26.46
CA LEU A 1 7.19 -5.05 -26.76
C LEU A 1 5.79 -5.11 -26.11
N MET A 2 4.94 -6.13 -26.37
CA MET A 2 3.59 -6.23 -25.77
C MET A 2 3.58 -6.16 -24.23
N LYS A 3 4.56 -6.77 -23.55
CA LYS A 3 4.67 -6.74 -22.08
C LYS A 3 4.95 -5.34 -21.50
N THR A 4 5.36 -4.38 -22.31
CA THR A 4 5.57 -3.00 -21.85
C THR A 4 4.27 -2.24 -21.59
N GLY A 5 3.16 -2.69 -22.20
CA GLY A 5 1.87 -2.00 -22.16
C GLY A 5 1.82 -0.70 -22.96
N LEU A 6 2.84 -0.44 -23.79
CA LEU A 6 2.93 0.74 -24.64
C LEU A 6 2.31 0.54 -26.02
N PHE A 7 2.03 -0.71 -26.41
CA PHE A 7 1.51 -1.07 -27.71
C PHE A 7 0.25 -1.93 -27.59
N ASN A 8 -0.75 -1.62 -28.41
CA ASN A 8 -1.98 -2.40 -28.55
C ASN A 8 -1.76 -3.62 -29.41
N LYS A 9 -0.92 -3.49 -30.44
CA LYS A 9 -0.63 -4.54 -31.40
C LYS A 9 0.83 -4.48 -31.83
N VAL A 10 1.43 -5.64 -31.94
CA VAL A 10 2.77 -5.81 -32.54
C VAL A 10 2.66 -6.90 -33.57
N THR A 11 2.91 -6.56 -34.82
CA THR A 11 2.94 -7.49 -35.96
C THR A 11 4.37 -7.64 -36.45
N MET A 12 4.83 -8.88 -36.61
CA MET A 12 6.17 -9.17 -37.09
C MET A 12 6.04 -9.88 -38.42
N THR A 13 6.63 -9.33 -39.47
CA THR A 13 6.62 -9.89 -40.82
C THR A 13 8.04 -10.04 -41.32
N ILE A 14 8.42 -11.26 -41.69
CA ILE A 14 9.70 -11.52 -42.32
C ILE A 14 9.60 -11.05 -43.79
N GLN A 15 10.45 -10.12 -44.17
CA GLN A 15 10.49 -9.59 -45.55
C GLN A 15 11.06 -10.64 -46.53
N PRO A 16 10.73 -10.54 -47.81
CA PRO A 16 11.35 -11.35 -48.86
C PRO A 16 12.89 -11.24 -48.85
N GLU A 17 13.54 -12.18 -49.45
CA GLU A 17 15.00 -12.18 -49.60
C GLU A 17 15.50 -10.84 -50.11
N ASN A 18 16.53 -10.29 -49.43
CA ASN A 18 17.21 -9.11 -49.89
C ASN A 18 18.08 -9.49 -51.10
N SER A 19 17.93 -8.78 -52.23
CA SER A 19 18.69 -9.04 -53.47
C SER A 19 20.20 -8.95 -53.28
N ASP A 20 20.66 -8.19 -52.31
CA ASP A 20 22.07 -7.92 -52.07
C ASP A 20 22.71 -8.96 -51.11
N ASN A 21 21.89 -9.65 -50.31
CA ASN A 21 22.37 -10.69 -49.41
C ASN A 21 21.30 -11.80 -49.17
N PRO A 22 21.30 -12.85 -49.94
CA PRO A 22 20.23 -13.87 -49.91
C PRO A 22 20.19 -14.69 -48.62
N ASN A 23 21.21 -14.63 -47.76
CA ASN A 23 21.24 -15.31 -46.48
C ASN A 23 20.72 -14.44 -45.31
N VAL A 24 20.32 -13.19 -45.57
CA VAL A 24 19.80 -12.25 -44.57
C VAL A 24 18.38 -11.86 -44.93
N ARG A 25 17.49 -11.87 -43.97
CA ARG A 25 16.11 -11.39 -44.12
C ARG A 25 15.85 -10.30 -43.11
N ASP A 26 15.22 -9.24 -43.57
CA ASP A 26 14.79 -8.16 -42.69
C ASP A 26 13.50 -8.55 -41.95
N LEU A 27 13.41 -8.17 -40.70
CA LEU A 27 12.20 -8.31 -39.90
C LEU A 27 11.51 -6.95 -39.80
N LEU A 28 10.35 -6.82 -40.44
CA LEU A 28 9.49 -5.66 -40.27
C LEU A 28 8.67 -5.83 -39.00
N VAL A 29 8.82 -4.89 -38.06
CA VAL A 29 8.03 -4.82 -36.84
C VAL A 29 7.12 -3.62 -36.94
N GLU A 30 5.84 -3.88 -37.14
CA GLU A 30 4.78 -2.88 -37.14
C GLU A 30 4.16 -2.83 -35.76
N VAL A 31 4.07 -1.63 -35.16
CA VAL A 31 3.50 -1.42 -33.85
C VAL A 31 2.35 -0.44 -33.90
N ASP A 32 1.30 -0.73 -33.14
CA ASP A 32 0.18 0.18 -32.91
C ASP A 32 0.27 0.65 -31.46
N GLU A 33 0.45 1.95 -31.25
CA GLU A 33 0.66 2.53 -29.94
C GLU A 33 -0.63 2.49 -29.11
N SER A 34 -0.51 2.18 -27.84
CA SER A 34 -1.62 2.20 -26.90
C SER A 34 -1.81 3.59 -26.29
N GLN A 35 -3.01 3.87 -25.80
CA GLN A 35 -3.23 5.03 -24.94
C GLN A 35 -2.52 4.81 -23.60
N THR A 36 -1.47 5.58 -23.36
CA THR A 36 -0.61 5.44 -22.19
C THR A 36 -1.01 6.35 -21.01
N GLY A 37 -1.80 7.39 -21.29
CA GLY A 37 -2.32 8.31 -20.28
C GLY A 37 -3.74 7.93 -19.84
N SER A 38 -4.03 8.02 -18.55
CA SER A 38 -5.37 7.82 -17.99
C SER A 38 -5.67 8.85 -16.89
N LEU A 39 -6.91 9.31 -16.85
CA LEU A 39 -7.49 10.13 -15.79
C LEU A 39 -8.66 9.34 -15.19
N ASN A 40 -8.56 9.01 -13.91
CA ASN A 40 -9.57 8.22 -13.24
C ASN A 40 -10.20 9.02 -12.11
N PHE A 41 -11.50 8.80 -11.91
CA PHE A 41 -12.28 9.34 -10.82
C PHE A 41 -12.86 8.18 -10.01
N GLY A 42 -12.83 8.29 -8.70
CA GLY A 42 -13.34 7.24 -7.82
C GLY A 42 -13.87 7.81 -6.51
N LEU A 43 -14.64 6.98 -5.82
CA LEU A 43 -15.07 7.21 -4.45
C LEU A 43 -14.72 5.97 -3.64
N MET A 44 -14.18 6.20 -2.46
CA MET A 44 -13.87 5.16 -1.49
C MET A 44 -14.56 5.49 -0.18
N ALA A 45 -15.09 4.47 0.50
CA ALA A 45 -15.63 4.61 1.83
C ALA A 45 -15.06 3.51 2.72
N GLY A 46 -14.69 3.86 3.92
CA GLY A 46 -14.15 2.92 4.89
C GLY A 46 -14.50 3.32 6.31
N SER A 47 -14.64 2.32 7.16
CA SER A 47 -14.95 2.54 8.59
C SER A 47 -13.87 3.30 9.35
N ASP A 48 -12.64 3.31 8.83
CA ASP A 48 -11.45 3.87 9.49
C ASP A 48 -10.89 5.09 8.74
N SER A 49 -11.53 5.52 7.67
CA SER A 49 -11.03 6.59 6.80
C SER A 49 -12.14 7.51 6.26
N GLY A 50 -13.39 7.26 6.69
CA GLY A 50 -14.52 8.03 6.20
C GLY A 50 -14.78 7.89 4.71
N LEU A 51 -15.29 8.93 4.09
CA LEU A 51 -15.51 9.05 2.65
C LEU A 51 -14.33 9.78 2.01
N ILE A 52 -13.75 9.20 0.97
CA ILE A 52 -12.60 9.76 0.25
C ILE A 52 -12.92 9.79 -1.25
N GLY A 53 -12.84 10.98 -1.85
CA GLY A 53 -12.77 11.13 -3.30
C GLY A 53 -11.40 10.70 -3.82
N ASN A 54 -11.32 10.26 -5.06
CA ASN A 54 -10.05 9.96 -5.71
C ASN A 54 -10.05 10.51 -7.12
N ILE A 55 -9.06 11.32 -7.43
CA ILE A 55 -8.74 11.77 -8.78
C ILE A 55 -7.30 11.36 -9.04
N SER A 56 -7.08 10.51 -10.02
CA SER A 56 -5.72 10.06 -10.35
C SER A 56 -5.44 10.25 -11.83
N LEU A 57 -4.30 10.89 -12.11
CA LEU A 57 -3.70 11.02 -13.43
C LEU A 57 -2.51 10.07 -13.50
N SER A 58 -2.43 9.25 -14.53
CA SER A 58 -1.25 8.42 -14.78
C SER A 58 -0.84 8.45 -16.24
N GLN A 59 0.48 8.45 -16.49
CA GLN A 59 1.07 8.36 -17.82
C GLN A 59 2.20 7.32 -17.77
N ARG A 60 2.11 6.26 -18.59
CA ARG A 60 3.06 5.14 -18.60
C ARG A 60 4.22 5.31 -19.59
N ASN A 61 4.11 6.25 -20.49
CA ASN A 61 5.16 6.59 -21.47
C ASN A 61 5.59 8.05 -21.28
N PHE A 62 5.85 8.43 -20.03
CA PHE A 62 6.24 9.79 -19.69
C PHE A 62 7.71 10.05 -20.07
N ASP A 63 8.00 11.27 -20.49
CA ASP A 63 9.35 11.78 -20.69
C ASP A 63 9.50 13.12 -19.95
N VAL A 64 10.27 13.12 -18.88
CA VAL A 64 10.50 14.33 -18.07
C VAL A 64 11.31 15.39 -18.83
N ALA A 65 12.03 15.00 -19.86
CA ALA A 65 12.87 15.91 -20.65
C ALA A 65 12.15 16.53 -21.85
N ASP A 66 11.02 15.96 -22.27
CA ASP A 66 10.22 16.40 -23.43
C ASP A 66 9.24 17.53 -23.03
N TRP A 67 9.78 18.74 -22.84
CA TRP A 67 8.97 19.90 -22.48
C TRP A 67 8.22 20.45 -23.70
N PRO A 68 6.96 20.89 -23.54
CA PRO A 68 6.19 21.45 -24.64
C PRO A 68 6.78 22.75 -25.16
N GLU A 69 6.99 22.84 -26.45
CA GLU A 69 7.41 24.09 -27.11
C GLU A 69 6.22 25.08 -27.27
N SER A 70 4.98 24.57 -27.17
CA SER A 70 3.76 25.34 -27.27
C SER A 70 2.60 24.77 -26.44
N TRP A 71 1.65 25.63 -26.07
CA TRP A 71 0.41 25.21 -25.45
C TRP A 71 -0.39 24.23 -26.30
N SER A 72 -0.27 24.30 -27.63
CA SER A 72 -0.96 23.38 -28.54
C SER A 72 -0.43 21.97 -28.43
N GLU A 73 0.88 21.78 -28.29
CA GLU A 73 1.52 20.47 -28.08
C GLU A 73 1.07 19.82 -26.77
N PHE A 74 0.99 20.62 -25.70
CA PHE A 74 0.48 20.14 -24.43
C PHE A 74 -0.94 19.59 -24.57
N TRP A 75 -1.86 20.36 -25.21
CA TRP A 75 -3.25 19.93 -25.40
C TRP A 75 -3.40 18.78 -26.39
N GLN A 76 -2.51 18.66 -27.38
CA GLN A 76 -2.47 17.56 -28.31
C GLN A 76 -1.81 16.28 -27.74
N ARG A 77 -1.38 16.32 -26.47
CA ARG A 77 -0.72 15.22 -25.77
C ARG A 77 0.59 14.75 -26.45
N LYS A 78 1.29 15.66 -27.10
CA LYS A 78 2.56 15.43 -27.75
C LYS A 78 3.76 15.73 -26.86
N ALA A 79 3.55 16.44 -25.74
CA ALA A 79 4.55 16.79 -24.77
C ALA A 79 4.62 15.73 -23.65
N PHE A 80 5.79 15.62 -23.03
CA PHE A 80 6.10 14.70 -21.94
C PHE A 80 5.87 13.22 -22.27
N VAL A 81 6.15 12.80 -23.52
CA VAL A 81 5.88 11.43 -23.98
C VAL A 81 7.09 10.89 -24.74
N GLY A 82 7.48 9.62 -24.44
CA GLY A 82 8.48 8.92 -25.26
C GLY A 82 9.53 8.13 -24.49
N ALA A 83 9.88 8.50 -23.26
CA ALA A 83 10.96 7.86 -22.50
C ALA A 83 10.55 6.56 -21.78
N GLY A 84 9.28 6.18 -21.77
CA GLY A 84 8.80 4.98 -21.07
C GLY A 84 8.81 5.11 -19.55
N GLN A 85 8.99 6.31 -19.03
CA GLN A 85 8.87 6.62 -17.61
C GLN A 85 7.39 6.51 -17.17
N GLN A 86 7.16 6.23 -15.91
CA GLN A 86 5.83 6.13 -15.31
C GLN A 86 5.61 7.32 -14.39
N PHE A 87 4.70 8.21 -14.76
CA PHE A 87 4.29 9.34 -13.95
C PHE A 87 2.90 9.11 -13.39
N SER A 88 2.68 9.46 -12.12
CA SER A 88 1.35 9.50 -11.52
C SER A 88 1.18 10.68 -10.59
N MET A 89 -0.03 11.23 -10.57
CA MET A 89 -0.51 12.19 -9.58
C MET A 89 -1.80 11.67 -8.98
N GLU A 90 -1.95 11.84 -7.67
CA GLU A 90 -3.15 11.47 -6.93
C GLU A 90 -3.62 12.64 -6.08
N PHE A 91 -4.93 12.87 -6.10
CA PHE A 91 -5.63 13.81 -5.26
C PHE A 91 -6.80 13.10 -4.61
N GLN A 92 -6.74 12.94 -3.29
CA GLN A 92 -7.69 12.18 -2.49
C GLN A 92 -8.25 13.06 -1.38
N PRO A 93 -9.27 13.91 -1.70
CA PRO A 93 -9.96 14.69 -0.69
C PRO A 93 -10.91 13.79 0.12
N GLY A 94 -10.87 13.88 1.42
CA GLY A 94 -11.75 13.14 2.33
C GLY A 94 -11.98 13.89 3.63
N ASP A 95 -12.88 13.38 4.43
CA ASP A 95 -13.27 13.95 5.72
C ASP A 95 -12.26 13.65 6.82
N GLU A 96 -11.79 12.42 6.91
CA GLU A 96 -10.77 12.00 7.90
C GLU A 96 -9.36 11.91 7.31
N VAL A 97 -9.27 11.62 6.01
CA VAL A 97 -7.99 11.47 5.32
C VAL A 97 -7.97 12.32 4.07
N PHE A 98 -7.00 13.20 4.01
CA PHE A 98 -6.71 14.00 2.84
C PHE A 98 -5.29 13.68 2.35
N ASN A 99 -5.13 13.31 1.07
CA ASN A 99 -3.82 13.00 0.50
C ASN A 99 -3.69 13.54 -0.91
N TYR A 100 -2.53 14.13 -1.22
CA TYR A 100 -2.13 14.40 -2.58
C TYR A 100 -0.65 14.12 -2.76
N GLY A 101 -0.30 13.56 -3.91
CA GLY A 101 1.07 13.21 -4.19
C GLY A 101 1.35 13.06 -5.67
N ALA A 102 2.63 13.08 -6.00
CA ALA A 102 3.13 12.81 -7.32
C ALA A 102 4.28 11.81 -7.25
N SER A 103 4.39 10.95 -8.25
CA SER A 103 5.51 10.03 -8.39
C SER A 103 5.96 9.93 -9.84
N LEU A 104 7.27 9.75 -10.00
CA LEU A 104 7.94 9.48 -11.26
C LEU A 104 8.83 8.26 -11.09
N THR A 105 8.73 7.30 -11.98
CA THR A 105 9.59 6.10 -11.96
C THR A 105 10.10 5.81 -13.36
N ASP A 106 11.39 5.74 -13.50
CA ASP A 106 12.05 5.20 -14.69
C ASP A 106 12.31 3.70 -14.45
N PRO A 107 11.60 2.79 -15.14
CA PRO A 107 11.75 1.36 -14.92
C PRO A 107 13.05 0.78 -15.47
N ARG A 108 13.78 1.50 -16.33
CA ARG A 108 15.04 1.10 -16.95
C ARG A 108 16.04 2.25 -16.97
N PHE A 109 16.33 2.77 -15.80
CA PHE A 109 17.22 3.93 -15.65
C PHE A 109 18.56 3.71 -16.35
N LEU A 110 18.89 4.61 -17.28
CA LEU A 110 20.07 4.55 -18.15
C LEU A 110 20.15 3.23 -18.94
N ASP A 111 19.01 2.74 -19.44
CA ASP A 111 18.88 1.47 -20.18
C ASP A 111 19.39 0.22 -19.43
N SER A 112 19.43 0.30 -18.10
CA SER A 112 19.86 -0.78 -17.22
C SER A 112 18.67 -1.60 -16.67
N ASP A 113 18.98 -2.69 -15.94
CA ASP A 113 17.97 -3.47 -15.19
C ASP A 113 17.51 -2.78 -13.90
N TYR A 114 18.04 -1.60 -13.60
CA TYR A 114 17.67 -0.84 -12.41
C TYR A 114 16.55 0.15 -12.72
N SER A 115 15.61 0.26 -11.80
CA SER A 115 14.61 1.32 -11.80
C SER A 115 15.02 2.43 -10.85
N LEU A 116 14.79 3.69 -11.22
CA LEU A 116 14.90 4.85 -10.36
C LEU A 116 13.53 5.46 -10.17
N GLY A 117 13.12 5.67 -8.92
CA GLY A 117 11.83 6.25 -8.57
C GLY A 117 11.96 7.40 -7.61
N GLY A 118 11.11 8.42 -7.78
CA GLY A 118 10.93 9.54 -6.86
C GLY A 118 9.47 9.75 -6.57
N SER A 119 9.14 10.12 -5.33
CA SER A 119 7.79 10.53 -4.94
C SER A 119 7.83 11.65 -3.93
N VAL A 120 6.81 12.50 -3.97
CA VAL A 120 6.58 13.58 -3.02
C VAL A 120 5.09 13.76 -2.83
N GLY A 121 4.66 14.09 -1.63
CA GLY A 121 3.27 14.37 -1.37
C GLY A 121 3.04 14.88 0.04
N TRP A 122 1.80 15.23 0.29
CA TRP A 122 1.33 15.68 1.59
C TRP A 122 0.06 14.92 1.96
N MET A 123 0.00 14.50 3.21
CA MET A 123 -1.13 13.79 3.79
C MET A 123 -1.53 14.45 5.09
N SER A 124 -2.83 14.61 5.30
CA SER A 124 -3.41 14.94 6.61
C SER A 124 -4.36 13.83 7.02
N ARG A 125 -4.28 13.44 8.27
CA ARG A 125 -5.20 12.48 8.86
C ARG A 125 -5.71 13.00 10.20
N ASP A 126 -7.03 13.04 10.32
CA ASP A 126 -7.71 13.31 11.57
C ASP A 126 -7.92 12.00 12.33
N TYR A 127 -7.31 11.92 13.50
CA TYR A 127 -7.63 10.92 14.52
C TYR A 127 -8.63 11.52 15.49
N ASN A 128 -9.24 10.71 16.35
CA ASN A 128 -10.24 11.20 17.29
C ASN A 128 -9.69 12.30 18.21
N ASP A 129 -8.42 12.21 18.61
CA ASP A 129 -7.83 13.03 19.66
C ASP A 129 -6.77 14.03 19.15
N TYR A 130 -6.35 13.92 17.88
CA TYR A 130 -5.36 14.81 17.26
C TYR A 130 -5.34 14.69 15.72
N ARG A 131 -4.70 15.66 15.06
CA ARG A 131 -4.45 15.64 13.62
C ARG A 131 -2.97 15.42 13.34
N GLN A 132 -2.67 14.53 12.40
CA GLN A 132 -1.32 14.31 11.86
C GLN A 132 -1.22 14.84 10.44
N GLU A 133 -0.27 15.73 10.21
CA GLU A 133 0.10 16.24 8.88
C GLU A 133 1.48 15.70 8.53
N THR A 134 1.63 15.16 7.33
CA THR A 134 2.88 14.55 6.85
C THR A 134 3.21 15.07 5.46
N LEU A 135 4.32 15.78 5.33
CA LEU A 135 4.97 16.04 4.05
C LEU A 135 6.00 14.94 3.84
N TYR A 136 5.82 14.11 2.84
CA TYR A 136 6.71 12.99 2.58
C TYR A 136 7.44 13.13 1.26
N SER A 137 8.68 12.65 1.23
CA SER A 137 9.46 12.50 0.01
C SER A 137 10.29 11.22 0.05
N LYS A 138 10.44 10.59 -1.10
CA LYS A 138 11.17 9.34 -1.22
C LYS A 138 11.87 9.23 -2.55
N VAL A 139 13.12 8.78 -2.52
CA VAL A 139 13.88 8.37 -3.71
C VAL A 139 14.24 6.89 -3.54
N SER A 140 14.15 6.12 -4.60
CA SER A 140 14.46 4.70 -4.53
C SER A 140 15.09 4.16 -5.81
N VAL A 141 16.00 3.21 -5.62
CA VAL A 141 16.58 2.40 -6.70
C VAL A 141 16.13 0.97 -6.48
N GLY A 142 15.61 0.34 -7.52
CA GLY A 142 15.10 -1.02 -7.45
C GLY A 142 15.62 -1.89 -8.59
N ARG A 143 15.56 -3.22 -8.39
CA ARG A 143 15.90 -4.21 -9.41
C ARG A 143 15.02 -5.44 -9.29
N LYS A 144 14.61 -5.99 -10.43
CA LYS A 144 13.97 -7.31 -10.51
C LYS A 144 15.02 -8.41 -10.56
N PHE A 145 14.79 -9.47 -9.80
CA PHE A 145 15.59 -10.70 -9.82
C PHE A 145 14.69 -11.85 -10.30
N GLY A 146 14.80 -12.20 -11.57
CA GLY A 146 13.84 -13.06 -12.23
C GLY A 146 12.45 -12.43 -12.34
N ASP A 147 11.40 -13.27 -12.35
CA ASP A 147 10.02 -12.80 -12.58
C ASP A 147 9.26 -12.49 -11.31
N ILE A 148 9.70 -12.98 -10.15
CA ILE A 148 8.94 -12.98 -8.89
C ILE A 148 9.57 -12.15 -7.78
N TRP A 149 10.87 -11.85 -7.83
CA TRP A 149 11.57 -11.11 -6.80
C TRP A 149 11.85 -9.67 -7.22
N TYR A 150 11.73 -8.74 -6.28
CA TYR A 150 12.08 -7.34 -6.46
C TYR A 150 12.77 -6.80 -5.21
N GLY A 151 14.00 -6.29 -5.37
CA GLY A 151 14.75 -5.61 -4.32
C GLY A 151 14.74 -4.10 -4.52
N ARG A 152 14.71 -3.34 -3.42
CA ARG A 152 14.70 -1.88 -3.45
C ARG A 152 15.54 -1.32 -2.31
N LEU A 153 16.35 -0.31 -2.63
CA LEU A 153 16.99 0.61 -1.70
C LEU A 153 16.26 1.94 -1.77
N SER A 154 15.93 2.55 -0.63
CA SER A 154 15.19 3.81 -0.58
C SER A 154 15.76 4.77 0.45
N LEU A 155 15.73 6.06 0.12
CA LEU A 155 15.97 7.17 1.04
C LEU A 155 14.65 7.95 1.15
N SER A 156 14.16 8.11 2.37
CA SER A 156 12.96 8.90 2.66
C SER A 156 13.31 10.09 3.54
N ALA A 157 12.59 11.20 3.33
CA ALA A 157 12.66 12.38 4.16
C ALA A 157 11.24 12.91 4.38
N ASP A 158 10.76 12.77 5.60
CA ASP A 158 9.40 13.08 5.98
C ASP A 158 9.40 14.15 7.07
N ARG A 159 8.47 15.10 6.95
CA ARG A 159 8.20 16.09 7.98
C ARG A 159 6.80 15.86 8.51
N ILE A 160 6.72 15.43 9.76
CA ILE A 160 5.48 15.08 10.44
C ILE A 160 5.17 16.15 11.49
N LYS A 161 3.91 16.54 11.57
CA LYS A 161 3.44 17.52 12.54
C LYS A 161 2.15 17.02 13.18
N LEU A 162 2.15 16.92 14.50
CA LEU A 162 0.94 16.64 15.27
C LEU A 162 0.33 17.97 15.75
N THR A 163 -0.98 18.12 15.57
CA THR A 163 -1.76 19.34 15.87
C THR A 163 -3.18 19.00 16.33
N HIS A 164 -3.95 20.01 16.74
CA HIS A 164 -5.37 19.89 17.11
C HIS A 164 -5.61 18.83 18.19
N PHE A 165 -4.82 18.92 19.26
CA PHE A 165 -4.94 18.00 20.40
C PHE A 165 -6.18 18.25 21.23
N ASP A 166 -6.90 17.19 21.52
CA ASP A 166 -7.99 17.17 22.50
C ASP A 166 -7.46 16.99 23.92
N ASP A 167 -8.32 17.20 24.93
CA ASP A 167 -7.94 17.00 26.33
C ASP A 167 -7.65 15.53 26.65
N ASN A 168 -8.23 14.60 25.91
CA ASN A 168 -8.05 13.16 26.08
C ASN A 168 -6.73 12.62 25.53
N VAL A 169 -5.96 13.42 24.79
CA VAL A 169 -4.70 12.94 24.21
C VAL A 169 -3.71 12.53 25.30
N PRO A 170 -3.08 11.35 25.23
CA PRO A 170 -2.07 10.91 26.18
C PRO A 170 -0.82 11.78 26.16
N VAL A 171 -0.10 11.77 27.30
CA VAL A 171 1.16 12.51 27.46
C VAL A 171 2.17 12.13 26.41
N GLU A 172 2.27 10.85 26.06
CA GLU A 172 3.22 10.32 25.10
C GLU A 172 2.99 10.91 23.69
N ILE A 173 1.74 10.96 23.20
CA ILE A 173 1.40 11.58 21.91
C ILE A 173 1.57 13.10 21.99
N PHE A 174 1.21 13.71 23.13
CA PHE A 174 1.37 15.15 23.31
C PHE A 174 2.84 15.58 23.31
N ASN A 175 3.76 14.75 23.81
CA ASN A 175 5.19 15.00 23.77
C ASN A 175 5.76 15.01 22.35
N ASP A 176 5.14 14.28 21.42
CA ASP A 176 5.49 14.29 20.00
C ASP A 176 4.89 15.50 19.24
N GLN A 177 4.37 16.51 19.95
CA GLN A 177 3.77 17.71 19.35
C GLN A 177 4.77 18.52 18.53
N GLY A 178 4.26 19.20 17.51
CA GLY A 178 5.06 20.06 16.65
C GLY A 178 5.64 19.32 15.45
N PRO A 179 6.53 20.00 14.70
CA PRO A 179 7.14 19.41 13.52
C PRO A 179 8.33 18.53 13.89
N SER A 180 8.33 17.30 13.43
CA SER A 180 9.46 16.37 13.52
C SER A 180 9.95 16.00 12.12
N THR A 181 11.26 15.96 11.94
CA THR A 181 11.89 15.52 10.69
C THR A 181 12.38 14.09 10.85
N ILE A 182 11.88 13.22 9.98
CA ILE A 182 12.20 11.80 9.99
C ILE A 182 12.81 11.42 8.65
N ASN A 183 14.10 11.11 8.69
CA ASN A 183 14.82 10.60 7.51
C ASN A 183 15.13 9.13 7.73
N SER A 184 15.02 8.32 6.68
CA SER A 184 15.33 6.90 6.77
C SER A 184 16.01 6.37 5.53
N LEU A 185 16.92 5.42 5.74
CA LEU A 185 17.50 4.57 4.71
C LEU A 185 16.90 3.18 4.84
N GLY A 186 16.19 2.74 3.79
CA GLY A 186 15.45 1.49 3.80
C GLY A 186 15.91 0.51 2.74
N ILE A 187 15.94 -0.77 3.11
CA ILE A 187 16.11 -1.90 2.18
C ILE A 187 14.83 -2.73 2.24
N SER A 188 14.27 -3.02 1.08
CA SER A 188 13.11 -3.91 1.00
C SER A 188 13.25 -4.96 -0.09
N VAL A 189 12.70 -6.14 0.19
CA VAL A 189 12.62 -7.24 -0.75
C VAL A 189 11.19 -7.73 -0.80
N SER A 190 10.65 -7.86 -1.98
CA SER A 190 9.33 -8.43 -2.21
C SER A 190 9.40 -9.63 -3.14
N ARG A 191 8.57 -10.62 -2.85
CA ARG A 191 8.31 -11.78 -3.70
C ARG A 191 6.83 -11.87 -3.98
N THR A 192 6.44 -12.02 -5.23
CA THR A 192 5.04 -12.23 -5.58
C THR A 192 4.89 -13.30 -6.67
N THR A 193 3.98 -14.23 -6.43
CA THR A 193 3.50 -15.21 -7.40
C THR A 193 2.02 -15.00 -7.72
N LEU A 194 1.40 -13.94 -7.17
CA LEU A 194 0.02 -13.57 -7.46
C LEU A 194 -0.10 -13.10 -8.90
N ALA A 195 -1.11 -13.57 -9.61
CA ALA A 195 -1.40 -13.08 -10.95
C ALA A 195 -1.84 -11.60 -10.88
N PRO A 196 -1.28 -10.74 -11.73
CA PRO A 196 -1.68 -9.35 -11.79
C PRO A 196 -3.11 -9.22 -12.35
N TYR A 197 -3.83 -8.20 -11.90
CA TYR A 197 -5.15 -7.81 -12.43
C TYR A 197 -6.27 -8.87 -12.34
N THR A 198 -6.11 -9.87 -11.49
CA THR A 198 -7.14 -10.89 -11.26
C THR A 198 -7.45 -11.00 -9.77
N ARG A 199 -8.65 -11.50 -9.43
CA ARG A 199 -8.97 -11.93 -8.07
C ARG A 199 -8.06 -13.09 -7.71
N PRO A 200 -7.14 -12.94 -6.74
CA PRO A 200 -6.21 -14.01 -6.42
C PRO A 200 -6.93 -15.15 -5.70
N THR A 201 -6.75 -16.36 -6.19
CA THR A 201 -7.20 -17.61 -5.55
C THR A 201 -6.03 -18.52 -5.22
N GLU A 202 -4.87 -18.26 -5.81
CA GLU A 202 -3.63 -19.03 -5.64
C GLU A 202 -2.43 -18.10 -5.61
N GLY A 203 -1.35 -18.54 -4.98
CA GLY A 203 -0.08 -17.83 -4.95
C GLY A 203 0.14 -17.06 -3.65
N SER A 204 1.25 -16.35 -3.58
CA SER A 204 1.64 -15.62 -2.37
C SER A 204 2.35 -14.31 -2.69
N ARG A 205 2.28 -13.38 -1.74
CA ARG A 205 3.10 -12.17 -1.70
C ARG A 205 3.79 -12.11 -0.34
N ILE A 206 5.09 -11.90 -0.37
CA ILE A 206 5.93 -11.71 0.82
C ILE A 206 6.61 -10.37 0.65
N ASN A 207 6.56 -9.52 1.67
CA ASN A 207 7.32 -8.27 1.73
C ASN A 207 8.15 -8.28 3.01
N MET A 208 9.40 -7.88 2.89
CA MET A 208 10.33 -7.72 4.00
C MET A 208 10.99 -6.36 3.86
N SER A 209 11.08 -5.61 4.95
CA SER A 209 11.84 -4.36 4.99
C SER A 209 12.64 -4.23 6.27
N ILE A 210 13.71 -3.48 6.17
CA ILE A 210 14.47 -2.92 7.27
C ILE A 210 14.75 -1.47 6.94
N ASP A 211 14.34 -0.59 7.83
CA ASP A 211 14.43 0.86 7.67
C ASP A 211 15.21 1.42 8.88
N GLN A 212 16.38 2.04 8.60
CA GLN A 212 17.17 2.73 9.59
C GLN A 212 16.78 4.19 9.59
N TYR A 213 16.15 4.65 10.65
CA TYR A 213 15.78 6.02 10.89
C TYR A 213 16.93 6.84 11.49
N GLY A 214 16.91 8.17 11.25
CA GLY A 214 17.96 9.07 11.69
C GLY A 214 19.13 9.21 10.68
N VAL A 215 19.00 8.68 9.47
CA VAL A 215 20.03 8.71 8.42
C VAL A 215 19.53 9.52 7.21
N PRO A 216 20.31 10.55 6.74
CA PRO A 216 21.61 11.00 7.23
C PRO A 216 21.51 11.85 8.51
N SER A 217 20.33 12.31 8.87
CA SER A 217 20.00 13.07 10.09
C SER A 217 18.51 12.95 10.37
N GLY A 218 18.03 13.35 11.54
CA GLY A 218 16.62 13.33 11.91
C GLY A 218 16.46 13.54 13.41
N ASP A 219 15.24 13.79 13.85
CA ASP A 219 14.95 14.03 15.27
C ASP A 219 14.92 12.73 16.09
N TYR A 220 14.75 11.58 15.40
CA TYR A 220 14.68 10.25 16.02
C TYR A 220 15.65 9.29 15.35
N THR A 221 16.21 8.38 16.15
CA THR A 221 17.13 7.33 15.66
C THR A 221 16.68 5.98 16.17
N PHE A 222 16.24 5.08 15.29
CA PHE A 222 15.82 3.72 15.59
C PHE A 222 15.83 2.87 14.32
N THR A 223 15.71 1.56 14.47
CA THR A 223 15.57 0.62 13.36
C THR A 223 14.19 -0.02 13.39
N LYS A 224 13.49 -0.02 12.26
CA LYS A 224 12.18 -0.67 12.09
C LYS A 224 12.30 -1.81 11.10
N THR A 225 11.92 -3.02 11.52
CA THR A 225 11.84 -4.18 10.67
C THR A 225 10.39 -4.60 10.49
N TYR A 226 10.05 -5.05 9.28
CA TYR A 226 8.69 -5.47 8.99
C TYR A 226 8.66 -6.60 7.98
N ILE A 227 7.90 -7.64 8.28
CA ILE A 227 7.65 -8.78 7.40
C ILE A 227 6.15 -8.94 7.29
N SER A 228 5.64 -9.03 6.06
CA SER A 228 4.23 -9.34 5.80
C SER A 228 4.11 -10.41 4.73
N THR A 229 3.17 -11.33 4.95
CA THR A 229 2.87 -12.41 4.00
C THR A 229 1.37 -12.45 3.77
N THR A 230 0.98 -12.61 2.52
CA THR A 230 -0.40 -12.95 2.12
C THR A 230 -0.32 -14.15 1.19
N SER A 231 -0.98 -15.24 1.53
CA SER A 231 -1.00 -16.48 0.74
C SER A 231 -2.43 -16.89 0.44
N TYR A 232 -2.67 -17.30 -0.79
CA TYR A 232 -3.96 -17.80 -1.27
C TYR A 232 -3.83 -19.26 -1.68
N PHE A 233 -4.78 -20.08 -1.26
CA PHE A 233 -4.88 -21.48 -1.59
C PHE A 233 -6.27 -21.77 -2.15
N ALA A 234 -6.31 -22.24 -3.39
CA ALA A 234 -7.54 -22.80 -3.96
C ALA A 234 -7.83 -24.12 -3.26
N ILE A 235 -8.91 -24.18 -2.48
CA ILE A 235 -9.26 -25.37 -1.70
C ILE A 235 -10.10 -26.31 -2.55
N ASP A 236 -11.10 -25.76 -3.27
CA ASP A 236 -12.01 -26.54 -4.09
C ASP A 236 -12.56 -25.71 -5.24
N ARG A 237 -13.14 -26.38 -6.24
CA ARG A 237 -13.88 -25.76 -7.34
C ARG A 237 -15.20 -26.51 -7.51
N ASP A 238 -16.28 -25.76 -7.51
CA ASP A 238 -17.59 -26.35 -7.76
C ASP A 238 -17.83 -26.66 -9.26
N PHE A 239 -19.00 -27.27 -9.55
CA PHE A 239 -19.37 -27.63 -10.91
C PHE A 239 -19.58 -26.42 -11.86
N LEU A 240 -19.68 -25.20 -11.33
CA LEU A 240 -19.72 -23.94 -12.09
C LEU A 240 -18.32 -23.31 -12.23
N HIS A 241 -17.26 -24.04 -11.89
CA HIS A 241 -15.86 -23.58 -11.88
C HIS A 241 -15.57 -22.39 -10.97
N ARG A 242 -16.41 -22.18 -9.91
CA ARG A 242 -16.17 -21.15 -8.90
C ARG A 242 -15.19 -21.69 -7.86
N THR A 243 -14.21 -20.88 -7.48
CA THR A 243 -13.14 -21.31 -6.60
C THR A 243 -13.44 -20.91 -5.16
N TYR A 244 -13.31 -21.88 -4.25
CA TYR A 244 -13.27 -21.70 -2.81
C TYR A 244 -11.81 -21.43 -2.42
N ALA A 245 -11.54 -20.32 -1.76
CA ALA A 245 -10.19 -19.89 -1.48
C ALA A 245 -9.95 -19.67 0.01
N LEU A 246 -8.83 -20.18 0.51
CA LEU A 246 -8.30 -19.85 1.83
C LEU A 246 -7.22 -18.78 1.64
N ARG A 247 -7.37 -17.65 2.34
CA ARG A 247 -6.37 -16.60 2.45
C ARG A 247 -5.76 -16.65 3.84
N LEU A 248 -4.44 -16.66 3.91
CA LEU A 248 -3.67 -16.54 5.14
C LEU A 248 -2.84 -15.26 5.08
N ASP A 249 -2.94 -14.44 6.09
CA ASP A 249 -2.16 -13.24 6.28
C ASP A 249 -1.29 -13.37 7.53
N SER A 250 -0.06 -12.90 7.47
CA SER A 250 0.79 -12.73 8.65
C SER A 250 1.57 -11.44 8.59
N LYS A 251 1.82 -10.85 9.76
CA LYS A 251 2.64 -9.66 9.91
C LYS A 251 3.48 -9.79 11.17
N ILE A 252 4.73 -9.41 11.07
CA ILE A 252 5.66 -9.30 12.19
C ILE A 252 6.41 -7.99 12.01
N GLY A 253 6.37 -7.15 13.03
CA GLY A 253 7.09 -5.88 13.06
C GLY A 253 7.88 -5.73 14.35
N TYR A 254 9.06 -5.13 14.29
CA TYR A 254 9.85 -4.83 15.47
C TYR A 254 10.65 -3.53 15.28
N ILE A 255 10.55 -2.67 16.28
CA ILE A 255 11.32 -1.42 16.39
C ILE A 255 12.33 -1.60 17.51
N PHE A 256 13.59 -1.23 17.26
CA PHE A 256 14.68 -1.35 18.22
C PHE A 256 15.78 -0.32 17.93
N GLY A 257 16.73 -0.19 18.85
CA GLY A 257 17.93 0.64 18.67
C GLY A 257 17.73 2.13 19.00
N GLY A 258 16.61 2.49 19.64
CA GLY A 258 16.35 3.87 20.09
C GLY A 258 14.88 4.08 20.42
N GLU A 259 14.54 5.31 20.76
CA GLU A 259 13.15 5.72 21.01
C GLU A 259 12.45 6.04 19.68
N SER A 260 11.29 5.44 19.50
CA SER A 260 10.42 5.70 18.36
C SER A 260 9.26 6.61 18.75
N PRO A 261 8.93 7.63 17.93
CA PRO A 261 7.76 8.47 18.18
C PRO A 261 6.46 7.67 17.99
N THR A 262 5.38 8.11 18.62
CA THR A 262 4.08 7.41 18.63
C THR A 262 3.50 7.23 17.22
N PHE A 263 3.78 8.13 16.30
CA PHE A 263 3.31 8.07 14.91
C PHE A 263 4.08 7.05 14.04
N GLU A 264 5.22 6.49 14.50
CA GLU A 264 5.95 5.41 13.82
C GLU A 264 5.73 4.04 14.47
N LYS A 265 5.11 3.97 15.64
CA LYS A 265 4.81 2.72 16.34
C LYS A 265 3.76 1.88 15.61
N PHE A 266 3.68 0.61 15.97
CA PHE A 266 2.68 -0.31 15.43
C PHE A 266 1.35 -0.21 16.16
N TYR A 267 0.28 -0.45 15.40
CA TYR A 267 -1.10 -0.48 15.90
C TYR A 267 -1.91 -1.51 15.12
N LEU A 268 -2.81 -2.22 15.78
CA LEU A 268 -3.81 -3.07 15.16
C LEU A 268 -5.24 -2.60 15.51
N GLY A 269 -6.21 -3.06 14.74
CA GLY A 269 -7.63 -2.70 14.87
C GLY A 269 -8.21 -2.20 13.55
N GLY A 270 -9.53 -2.04 13.51
CA GLY A 270 -10.25 -1.65 12.30
C GLY A 270 -10.06 -2.66 11.17
N ARG A 271 -9.70 -2.19 9.99
CA ARG A 271 -9.45 -3.05 8.82
C ARG A 271 -8.25 -3.98 8.97
N SER A 272 -7.30 -3.64 9.83
CA SER A 272 -6.10 -4.46 10.06
C SER A 272 -6.32 -5.61 11.05
N PHE A 273 -7.37 -5.52 11.88
CA PHE A 273 -7.81 -6.55 12.82
C PHE A 273 -9.30 -6.34 13.11
N ARG A 274 -10.15 -7.11 12.49
CA ARG A 274 -11.61 -6.93 12.48
C ARG A 274 -12.24 -7.24 13.85
N GLY A 275 -13.29 -6.50 14.21
CA GLY A 275 -13.97 -6.63 15.51
C GLY A 275 -13.45 -5.68 16.59
N PHE A 276 -12.33 -5.03 16.36
CA PHE A 276 -11.77 -4.00 17.23
C PHE A 276 -11.79 -2.64 16.54
N ASP A 277 -11.89 -1.57 17.30
CA ASP A 277 -11.86 -0.23 16.74
C ASP A 277 -10.48 0.11 16.16
N TYR A 278 -10.43 1.09 15.28
CA TYR A 278 -9.20 1.52 14.61
C TYR A 278 -8.10 1.87 15.61
N ARG A 279 -6.91 1.25 15.45
CA ARG A 279 -5.74 1.42 16.31
C ARG A 279 -5.97 1.06 17.80
N SER A 280 -7.04 0.41 18.16
CA SER A 280 -7.35 0.13 19.57
C SER A 280 -6.49 -0.97 20.21
N ILE A 281 -5.87 -1.84 19.41
CA ILE A 281 -4.96 -2.88 19.91
C ILE A 281 -3.54 -2.31 19.93
N SER A 282 -3.12 -1.85 21.10
CA SER A 282 -1.75 -1.43 21.43
C SER A 282 -1.67 -1.04 22.90
N PRO A 283 -0.47 -0.82 23.46
CA PRO A 283 -0.28 -0.19 24.77
C PRO A 283 -1.07 1.10 24.90
N LYS A 284 -1.55 1.39 26.11
CA LYS A 284 -2.33 2.57 26.43
C LYS A 284 -1.47 3.66 27.06
N GLY A 285 -1.78 4.89 26.72
CA GLY A 285 -1.03 6.05 27.18
C GLY A 285 -1.46 6.56 28.54
N THR A 286 -0.65 7.44 29.09
CA THR A 286 -0.92 8.10 30.37
C THR A 286 -1.86 9.29 30.15
N PRO A 287 -3.04 9.36 30.81
CA PRO A 287 -3.93 10.50 30.69
C PRO A 287 -3.23 11.82 31.04
N ARG A 288 -3.34 12.81 30.16
CA ARG A 288 -2.70 14.14 30.36
C ARG A 288 -3.43 14.99 31.37
N VAL A 289 -4.74 14.86 31.48
CA VAL A 289 -5.59 15.63 32.39
C VAL A 289 -6.28 14.71 33.39
N ALA A 290 -6.62 15.23 34.58
CA ALA A 290 -7.37 14.46 35.54
C ALA A 290 -8.77 14.10 34.99
N GLY A 291 -9.09 12.81 34.98
CA GLY A 291 -10.33 12.29 34.37
C GLY A 291 -10.28 12.08 32.86
N GLY A 292 -9.11 12.21 32.24
CA GLY A 292 -8.90 11.85 30.83
C GLY A 292 -9.07 10.35 30.58
N ASP A 293 -9.31 9.98 29.31
CA ASP A 293 -9.53 8.59 28.89
C ASP A 293 -8.22 7.79 29.03
N PRO A 294 -8.17 6.74 29.88
CA PRO A 294 -6.98 5.90 30.04
C PRO A 294 -6.82 4.89 28.91
N ASP A 295 -7.82 4.73 28.03
CA ASP A 295 -7.86 3.69 27.00
C ASP A 295 -7.38 4.18 25.64
N VAL A 296 -6.75 5.35 25.57
CA VAL A 296 -6.19 5.88 24.32
C VAL A 296 -4.88 5.18 23.98
N SER A 297 -4.79 4.68 22.78
CA SER A 297 -3.66 3.89 22.27
C SER A 297 -2.47 4.75 21.87
N ILE A 298 -1.26 4.34 22.26
CA ILE A 298 0.01 5.03 21.94
C ILE A 298 0.92 4.24 20.99
N GLY A 299 0.51 3.02 20.58
CA GLY A 299 1.31 2.13 19.77
C GLY A 299 2.33 1.33 20.57
N GLY A 300 2.85 0.28 19.95
CA GLY A 300 3.88 -0.57 20.53
C GLY A 300 5.04 -0.78 19.55
N ASP A 301 6.18 -1.21 20.08
CA ASP A 301 7.38 -1.42 19.28
C ASP A 301 7.43 -2.82 18.65
N TRP A 302 6.53 -3.72 19.03
CA TRP A 302 6.41 -5.06 18.45
C TRP A 302 4.97 -5.37 18.04
N GLU A 303 4.82 -5.85 16.80
CA GLU A 303 3.56 -6.30 16.20
C GLU A 303 3.67 -7.76 15.80
N PHE A 304 2.65 -8.54 16.16
CA PHE A 304 2.42 -9.88 15.61
C PHE A 304 0.97 -10.03 15.22
N TYR A 305 0.71 -10.48 13.98
CA TYR A 305 -0.63 -10.70 13.46
C TYR A 305 -0.70 -11.95 12.61
N LEU A 306 -1.74 -12.75 12.80
CA LEU A 306 -2.13 -13.85 11.94
C LEU A 306 -3.62 -13.71 11.61
N GLY A 307 -3.95 -13.76 10.32
CA GLY A 307 -5.33 -13.77 9.82
C GLY A 307 -5.57 -14.97 8.92
N ALA A 308 -6.72 -15.59 9.08
CA ALA A 308 -7.22 -16.62 8.19
C ALA A 308 -8.60 -16.24 7.68
N GLN A 309 -8.84 -16.33 6.39
CA GLN A 309 -10.11 -16.03 5.77
C GLN A 309 -10.45 -17.09 4.74
N TYR A 310 -11.58 -17.75 4.93
CA TYR A 310 -12.12 -18.67 3.95
C TYR A 310 -13.23 -17.99 3.17
N GLU A 311 -13.09 -17.93 1.86
CA GLU A 311 -14.03 -17.29 0.95
C GLU A 311 -14.72 -18.35 0.10
N PHE A 312 -16.05 -18.27 0.06
CA PHE A 312 -16.88 -19.15 -0.74
C PHE A 312 -17.86 -18.35 -1.61
N PRO A 313 -17.96 -18.68 -2.91
CA PRO A 313 -18.87 -18.00 -3.84
C PRO A 313 -20.30 -18.39 -3.57
N VAL A 314 -21.22 -17.38 -3.51
CA VAL A 314 -22.65 -17.59 -3.32
C VAL A 314 -23.40 -17.38 -4.62
N LEU A 315 -23.17 -16.24 -5.29
CA LEU A 315 -23.84 -15.90 -6.52
C LEU A 315 -22.82 -15.62 -7.62
N ASP A 316 -22.61 -16.62 -8.49
CA ASP A 316 -21.66 -16.56 -9.60
C ASP A 316 -20.33 -15.95 -9.14
N LYS A 317 -19.80 -14.96 -9.87
CA LYS A 317 -18.58 -14.19 -9.56
C LYS A 317 -18.86 -12.84 -8.89
N PHE A 318 -20.13 -12.52 -8.64
CA PHE A 318 -20.52 -11.21 -8.12
C PHE A 318 -20.60 -11.15 -6.60
N ILE A 319 -21.03 -12.23 -5.94
CA ILE A 319 -21.20 -12.25 -4.49
C ILE A 319 -20.47 -13.46 -3.91
N SER A 320 -19.62 -13.19 -2.93
CA SER A 320 -19.01 -14.21 -2.08
C SER A 320 -19.27 -13.90 -0.62
N MET A 321 -19.29 -14.92 0.19
CA MET A 321 -19.22 -14.77 1.65
C MET A 321 -17.86 -15.21 2.15
N VAL A 322 -17.48 -14.67 3.29
CA VAL A 322 -16.25 -15.02 3.98
C VAL A 322 -16.55 -15.38 5.43
N VAL A 323 -15.76 -16.28 5.97
CA VAL A 323 -15.58 -16.46 7.41
C VAL A 323 -14.13 -16.23 7.72
N PHE A 324 -13.84 -15.60 8.86
CA PHE A 324 -12.47 -15.23 9.19
C PHE A 324 -12.18 -15.40 10.67
N CYS A 325 -10.88 -15.52 10.95
CA CYS A 325 -10.29 -15.45 12.27
C CYS A 325 -9.06 -14.56 12.19
N ASP A 326 -9.03 -13.48 12.97
CA ASP A 326 -7.89 -12.59 13.14
C ASP A 326 -7.34 -12.78 14.54
N SER A 327 -6.02 -12.85 14.68
CA SER A 327 -5.35 -13.02 15.96
C SER A 327 -4.02 -12.29 15.98
N GLY A 328 -3.61 -11.77 17.14
CA GLY A 328 -2.37 -11.00 17.24
C GLY A 328 -2.27 -10.14 18.47
N THR A 329 -1.20 -9.37 18.51
CA THR A 329 -0.90 -8.44 19.59
C THR A 329 -0.01 -7.31 19.12
N VAL A 330 -0.05 -6.19 19.84
CA VAL A 330 0.91 -5.09 19.75
C VAL A 330 1.32 -4.70 21.15
N VAL A 331 2.61 -4.77 21.44
CA VAL A 331 3.21 -4.47 22.74
C VAL A 331 4.60 -3.83 22.55
N ASP A 332 5.21 -3.30 23.63
CA ASP A 332 6.54 -2.66 23.54
C ASP A 332 7.69 -3.67 23.41
N LYS A 333 7.53 -4.87 23.96
CA LYS A 333 8.55 -5.94 23.88
C LYS A 333 7.91 -7.22 23.39
N PRO A 334 8.63 -8.06 22.61
CA PRO A 334 8.11 -9.34 22.14
C PRO A 334 7.51 -10.18 23.27
N SER A 335 6.18 -10.29 23.30
CA SER A 335 5.39 -11.07 24.25
C SER A 335 4.05 -11.46 23.63
N PHE A 336 3.47 -12.57 24.09
CA PHE A 336 2.13 -13.00 23.77
C PHE A 336 1.17 -12.90 24.96
N ASP A 337 1.55 -12.19 26.04
CA ASP A 337 0.75 -12.07 27.25
C ASP A 337 -0.57 -11.31 27.02
N GLU A 338 -0.54 -10.34 26.09
CA GLU A 338 -1.70 -9.52 25.68
C GLU A 338 -2.20 -9.91 24.29
N TYR A 339 -2.56 -11.17 24.11
CA TYR A 339 -2.98 -11.69 22.80
C TYR A 339 -4.49 -11.53 22.58
N ARG A 340 -4.89 -11.05 21.40
CA ARG A 340 -6.28 -10.86 21.01
C ARG A 340 -6.68 -11.86 19.93
N VAL A 341 -7.96 -12.23 19.92
CA VAL A 341 -8.55 -13.08 18.88
C VAL A 341 -9.94 -12.55 18.55
N SER A 342 -10.25 -12.45 17.28
CA SER A 342 -11.60 -12.21 16.79
C SER A 342 -11.97 -13.22 15.71
N VAL A 343 -13.27 -13.51 15.61
CA VAL A 343 -13.84 -14.31 14.53
C VAL A 343 -14.99 -13.53 13.90
N GLY A 344 -15.30 -13.85 12.67
CA GLY A 344 -16.40 -13.15 12.03
C GLY A 344 -16.78 -13.70 10.67
N THR A 345 -17.72 -13.00 10.07
CA THR A 345 -18.22 -13.29 8.73
C THR A 345 -18.36 -12.00 7.94
N GLY A 346 -18.37 -12.10 6.62
CA GLY A 346 -18.55 -10.93 5.78
C GLY A 346 -19.05 -11.26 4.39
N ILE A 347 -19.40 -10.21 3.67
CA ILE A 347 -19.90 -10.27 2.30
C ILE A 347 -18.90 -9.52 1.40
N ARG A 348 -18.68 -10.07 0.22
CA ARG A 348 -17.85 -9.47 -0.84
C ARG A 348 -18.72 -9.27 -2.08
N LEU A 349 -18.89 -8.01 -2.48
CA LEU A 349 -19.63 -7.65 -3.70
C LEU A 349 -18.62 -7.23 -4.77
N TYR A 350 -18.50 -8.02 -5.82
CA TYR A 350 -17.64 -7.76 -6.95
C TYR A 350 -18.43 -7.07 -8.05
N ILE A 351 -18.24 -5.76 -8.19
CA ILE A 351 -18.93 -4.93 -9.19
C ILE A 351 -17.89 -4.48 -10.21
N PRO A 352 -17.82 -5.09 -11.40
CA PRO A 352 -16.77 -4.79 -12.38
C PRO A 352 -16.68 -3.31 -12.78
N GLN A 353 -17.80 -2.59 -12.73
CA GLN A 353 -17.88 -1.17 -13.06
C GLN A 353 -17.24 -0.26 -12.02
N LEU A 354 -17.12 -0.72 -10.76
CA LEU A 354 -16.52 0.03 -9.64
C LEU A 354 -15.04 -0.27 -9.46
N GLY A 355 -14.50 -1.26 -10.18
CA GLY A 355 -13.10 -1.66 -10.10
C GLY A 355 -12.90 -3.14 -9.78
N GLN A 356 -11.65 -3.51 -9.54
CA GLN A 356 -11.27 -4.92 -9.27
C GLN A 356 -11.41 -5.32 -7.80
N ALA A 357 -11.40 -4.36 -6.88
CA ALA A 357 -11.58 -4.61 -5.46
C ALA A 357 -13.07 -4.77 -5.11
N PRO A 358 -13.45 -5.77 -4.29
CA PRO A 358 -14.82 -5.92 -3.86
C PRO A 358 -15.20 -4.84 -2.84
N LEU A 359 -16.49 -4.49 -2.80
CA LEU A 359 -17.06 -3.88 -1.60
C LEU A 359 -17.13 -4.97 -0.52
N ALA A 360 -16.48 -4.72 0.59
CA ALA A 360 -16.33 -5.66 1.70
C ALA A 360 -17.12 -5.16 2.92
N PHE A 361 -17.99 -6.02 3.45
CA PHE A 361 -18.75 -5.78 4.67
C PHE A 361 -18.42 -6.91 5.64
N ASP A 362 -17.68 -6.60 6.69
CA ASP A 362 -17.20 -7.56 7.68
C ASP A 362 -17.84 -7.29 9.04
N PHE A 363 -18.28 -8.35 9.71
CA PHE A 363 -18.79 -8.34 11.08
C PHE A 363 -17.85 -9.19 11.93
N GLY A 364 -17.06 -8.54 12.77
CA GLY A 364 -16.07 -9.18 13.62
C GLY A 364 -16.49 -9.18 15.10
N PHE A 365 -16.28 -10.30 15.76
CA PHE A 365 -16.62 -10.48 17.17
C PHE A 365 -15.35 -10.81 17.96
N PRO A 366 -14.89 -9.93 18.87
CA PRO A 366 -13.77 -10.20 19.76
C PRO A 366 -14.08 -11.39 20.68
N ILE A 367 -13.26 -12.44 20.63
CA ILE A 367 -13.35 -13.63 21.49
C ILE A 367 -12.39 -13.48 22.67
N VAL A 368 -11.13 -13.09 22.39
CA VAL A 368 -10.12 -12.78 23.38
C VAL A 368 -9.76 -11.30 23.23
N LYS A 369 -9.83 -10.55 24.32
CA LYS A 369 -9.66 -9.09 24.35
C LYS A 369 -9.21 -8.65 25.74
N GLU A 370 -8.63 -7.46 25.81
CA GLU A 370 -8.38 -6.75 27.06
C GLU A 370 -9.57 -5.82 27.41
N GLU A 371 -9.67 -5.43 28.68
CA GLU A 371 -10.75 -4.55 29.13
C GLU A 371 -10.68 -3.16 28.48
N THR A 372 -9.46 -2.70 28.20
CA THR A 372 -9.15 -1.40 27.58
C THR A 372 -9.33 -1.36 26.07
N ASP A 373 -9.63 -2.49 25.43
CA ASP A 373 -9.80 -2.54 23.98
C ASP A 373 -11.18 -2.01 23.56
N LYS A 374 -11.20 -0.99 22.70
CA LYS A 374 -12.43 -0.48 22.08
C LYS A 374 -12.89 -1.43 20.97
N LYS A 375 -14.18 -1.71 20.92
CA LYS A 375 -14.79 -2.67 19.98
C LYS A 375 -15.58 -1.92 18.93
N LYS A 376 -15.54 -2.46 17.70
CA LYS A 376 -16.38 -2.03 16.58
C LYS A 376 -16.90 -3.26 15.84
N ILE A 377 -18.19 -3.49 15.88
CA ILE A 377 -18.87 -4.61 15.21
C ILE A 377 -19.23 -4.20 13.79
#